data_c8fbb45178b57ddeb186195ec1da41e2
#
_entry.id   c8fbb45178b57ddeb186195ec1da41e2
#
_cell.length_a   1.000
_cell.length_b   1.000
_cell.length_c   1.000
_cell.angle_alpha   90.00
_cell.angle_beta   90.00
_cell.angle_gamma   90.00
#
_symmetry.space_group_name_H-M   'P 1'
#
loop_
_entity.id
_entity.type
_entity.pdbx_description
1 polymer ?
#
loop_
_entity_poly.entity_id
_entity_poly.type
_entity_poly.pdbx_seq_one_letter_code
_entity_poly.pdbx_strand_id
1 'polypeptide(L)' 'MIKSLTDLRKHLTDLVGHITFDYNGYSCGIDPLFKEEFEMWYGNEFVVVKSIDEVFNKPFFNEKALNDIWDDVTNIDY' A
#
# COMPACT_ATOMS: atom_id res chain seq x y z
N MET A 1 -12.14 -4.65 9.52
CA MET A 1 -11.07 -3.66 9.74
C MET A 1 -9.71 -4.23 9.34
N ILE A 2 -8.95 -3.51 8.56
CA ILE A 2 -7.63 -3.98 8.13
C ILE A 2 -6.62 -3.67 9.24
N LYS A 3 -6.10 -4.70 9.89
CA LYS A 3 -5.13 -4.54 10.98
C LYS A 3 -3.82 -5.25 10.70
N SER A 4 -3.82 -6.26 9.85
CA SER A 4 -2.64 -7.06 9.59
C SER A 4 -2.27 -7.01 8.12
N LEU A 5 -1.03 -7.38 7.83
CA LEU A 5 -0.58 -7.47 6.44
C LEU A 5 -1.37 -8.54 5.68
N THR A 6 -1.80 -9.59 6.35
CA THR A 6 -2.61 -10.63 5.72
C THR A 6 -3.96 -10.07 5.27
N ASP A 7 -4.61 -9.28 6.12
CA ASP A 7 -5.88 -8.64 5.77
C ASP A 7 -5.71 -7.64 4.64
N LEU A 8 -4.62 -6.87 4.67
CA LEU A 8 -4.32 -5.92 3.61
C LEU A 8 -4.09 -6.63 2.28
N ARG A 9 -3.33 -7.71 2.29
CA ARG A 9 -3.07 -8.48 1.07
C ARG A 9 -4.37 -9.02 0.48
N LYS A 10 -5.26 -9.53 1.33
CA LYS A 10 -6.55 -10.03 0.87
C LYS A 10 -7.40 -8.93 0.25
N HIS A 11 -7.45 -7.77 0.89
CA HIS A 11 -8.18 -6.62 0.39
C HIS A 11 -7.72 -6.22 -1.01
N LEU A 12 -6.41 -6.12 -1.20
CA LEU A 12 -5.83 -5.74 -2.48
C LEU A 12 -5.99 -6.84 -3.54
N THR A 13 -5.85 -8.09 -3.13
CA THR A 13 -6.00 -9.23 -4.05
C THR A 13 -7.43 -9.33 -4.58
N ASP A 14 -8.40 -9.03 -3.74
CA ASP A 14 -9.81 -9.07 -4.13
C ASP A 14 -10.22 -7.84 -4.95
N LEU A 15 -9.31 -6.89 -5.16
CA LEU A 15 -9.55 -5.67 -5.92
C LEU A 15 -10.77 -4.90 -5.42
N VAL A 16 -10.97 -4.88 -4.12
CA VAL A 16 -12.15 -4.25 -3.50
C VAL A 16 -12.11 -2.73 -3.59
N GLY A 17 -10.92 -2.15 -3.71
CA GLY A 17 -10.76 -0.71 -3.83
C GLY A 17 -9.42 -0.25 -3.30
N HIS A 18 -9.21 1.06 -3.33
CA HIS A 18 -7.97 1.64 -2.85
C HIS A 18 -7.93 1.62 -1.32
N ILE A 19 -6.72 1.76 -0.79
CA ILE A 19 -6.52 1.94 0.63
C ILE A 19 -5.59 3.13 0.82
N THR A 20 -5.88 3.96 1.82
CA THR A 20 -5.05 5.11 2.15
C THR A 20 -4.62 5.03 3.61
N PHE A 21 -3.50 5.63 3.91
CA PHE A 21 -2.97 5.68 5.27
C PHE A 21 -1.95 6.81 5.37
N ASP A 22 -1.59 7.15 6.59
CA ASP A 22 -0.54 8.13 6.84
C ASP A 22 0.71 7.42 7.34
N TYR A 23 1.85 7.84 6.83
CA TYR A 23 3.13 7.33 7.26
C TYR A 23 4.17 8.43 7.16
N ASN A 24 4.99 8.57 8.21
CA ASN A 24 6.09 9.52 8.26
C ASN A 24 5.66 10.96 7.93
N GLY A 25 4.43 11.32 8.30
CA GLY A 25 3.91 12.66 8.06
C GLY A 25 3.36 12.88 6.66
N TYR A 26 3.29 11.86 5.84
CA TYR A 26 2.80 11.95 4.46
C TYR A 26 1.57 11.09 4.25
N SER A 27 0.71 11.57 3.34
CA SER A 27 -0.44 10.81 2.90
C SER A 27 0.04 9.77 1.89
N CYS A 28 -0.34 8.53 2.10
CA CYS A 28 0.09 7.40 1.28
C CYS A 28 -1.11 6.58 0.84
N GLY A 29 -0.90 5.71 -0.13
CA GLY A 29 -1.96 4.81 -0.52
C GLY A 29 -1.55 3.80 -1.58
N ILE A 30 -2.48 2.90 -1.85
CA ILE A 30 -2.34 1.86 -2.85
C ILE A 30 -3.67 1.74 -3.56
N ASP A 31 -3.66 1.81 -4.89
CA ASP A 31 -4.86 1.72 -5.70
C ASP A 31 -4.71 0.60 -6.73
N PRO A 32 -5.54 -0.45 -6.65
CA PRO A 32 -5.55 -1.48 -7.69
C PRO A 32 -6.06 -0.85 -8.99
N LEU A 33 -5.22 -0.83 -10.01
CA LEU A 33 -5.56 -0.21 -11.29
C LEU A 33 -6.24 -1.21 -12.22
N PHE A 34 -5.55 -2.32 -12.48
CA PHE A 34 -6.01 -3.31 -13.44
C PHE A 34 -5.36 -4.63 -13.09
N LYS A 35 -6.09 -5.71 -13.10
CA LYS A 35 -5.62 -7.06 -12.79
C LYS A 35 -4.45 -7.13 -11.80
N GLU A 36 -3.22 -7.05 -12.30
CA GLU A 36 -2.01 -7.18 -11.50
C GLU A 36 -1.23 -5.88 -11.37
N GLU A 37 -1.82 -4.76 -11.77
CA GLU A 37 -1.17 -3.47 -11.64
C GLU A 37 -1.70 -2.71 -10.44
N PHE A 38 -0.78 -2.11 -9.67
CA PHE A 38 -1.11 -1.33 -8.49
C PHE A 38 -0.34 -0.02 -8.52
N GLU A 39 -1.05 1.07 -8.26
CA GLU A 39 -0.40 2.35 -8.07
C GLU A 39 -0.18 2.57 -6.58
N MET A 40 1.03 2.96 -6.21
CA MET A 40 1.38 3.26 -4.83
C MET A 40 1.85 4.69 -4.78
N TRP A 41 1.49 5.42 -3.72
CA TRP A 41 1.99 6.79 -3.56
C TRP A 41 2.44 7.05 -2.13
N TYR A 42 3.37 7.97 -2.01
CA TYR A 42 3.96 8.43 -0.76
C TYR A 42 4.18 9.94 -0.93
N GLY A 43 3.29 10.74 -0.31
CA GLY A 43 3.29 12.17 -0.56
C GLY A 43 3.06 12.49 -2.02
N ASN A 44 4.02 13.15 -2.64
CA ASN A 44 3.95 13.52 -4.05
C ASN A 44 4.60 12.51 -4.99
N GLU A 45 5.16 11.44 -4.46
CA GLU A 45 5.81 10.41 -5.26
C GLU A 45 4.85 9.27 -5.51
N PHE A 46 4.94 8.66 -6.68
CA PHE A 46 4.12 7.49 -6.99
C PHE A 46 4.85 6.53 -7.89
N VAL A 47 4.41 5.29 -7.90
CA VAL A 47 4.98 4.24 -8.73
C VAL A 47 3.87 3.24 -9.06
N VAL A 48 3.97 2.63 -10.23
CA VAL A 48 3.08 1.53 -10.62
C VAL A 48 3.90 0.24 -10.57
N VAL A 49 3.37 -0.74 -9.85
CA VAL A 49 4.00 -2.06 -9.78
C VAL A 49 3.11 -3.09 -10.45
N LYS A 50 3.69 -4.23 -10.81
CA LYS A 50 3.04 -5.22 -11.66
C LYS A 50 2.62 -6.49 -10.93
N SER A 51 2.76 -6.53 -9.62
CA SER A 51 2.34 -7.71 -8.85
C SER A 51 2.03 -7.30 -7.42
N ILE A 52 1.22 -8.12 -6.77
CA ILE A 52 0.89 -7.92 -5.37
C ILE A 52 2.15 -8.06 -4.50
N ASP A 53 3.06 -8.94 -4.88
CA ASP A 53 4.30 -9.12 -4.13
C ASP A 53 5.15 -7.86 -4.16
N GLU A 54 5.19 -7.15 -5.27
CA GLU A 54 5.91 -5.90 -5.36
C GLU A 54 5.31 -4.83 -4.45
N VAL A 55 4.00 -4.82 -4.27
CA VAL A 55 3.34 -3.88 -3.38
C VAL A 55 3.92 -3.99 -1.97
N PHE A 56 4.17 -5.22 -1.52
CA PHE A 56 4.64 -5.46 -0.15
C PHE A 56 6.15 -5.42 0.00
N ASN A 57 6.89 -5.67 -1.06
CA ASN A 57 8.34 -5.84 -0.98
C ASN A 57 9.16 -4.70 -1.58
N LYS A 58 8.56 -3.85 -2.41
CA LYS A 58 9.30 -2.77 -3.05
C LYS A 58 9.62 -1.66 -2.03
N PRO A 59 10.91 -1.29 -1.86
CA PRO A 59 11.30 -0.27 -0.88
C PRO A 59 10.95 1.14 -1.38
N PHE A 60 9.69 1.48 -1.38
CA PHE A 60 9.19 2.75 -1.92
C PHE A 60 8.88 3.80 -0.84
N PHE A 61 8.41 3.37 0.33
CA PHE A 61 7.98 4.28 1.38
C PHE A 61 9.19 4.71 2.22
N ASN A 62 9.81 5.82 1.86
CA ASN A 62 11.01 6.31 2.52
C ASN A 62 12.11 5.23 2.54
N GLU A 63 12.33 4.59 1.38
CA GLU A 63 13.30 3.51 1.18
C GLU A 63 12.98 2.25 1.97
N LYS A 64 11.72 2.10 2.41
CA LYS A 64 11.27 0.93 3.15
C LYS A 64 10.08 0.29 2.45
N ALA A 65 9.98 -1.01 2.55
CA ALA A 65 8.86 -1.75 1.97
C ALA A 65 7.63 -1.64 2.87
N LEU A 66 6.47 -1.87 2.28
CA LEU A 66 5.21 -1.85 3.04
C LEU A 66 5.26 -2.84 4.21
N ASN A 67 5.88 -4.01 4.00
CA ASN A 67 6.07 -5.00 5.06
C ASN A 67 6.78 -4.43 6.27
N ASP A 68 7.68 -3.48 6.06
CA ASP A 68 8.52 -2.93 7.13
C ASP A 68 7.83 -1.79 7.89
N ILE A 69 6.88 -1.11 7.26
CA ILE A 69 6.30 0.10 7.85
C ILE A 69 4.89 -0.10 8.37
N TRP A 70 4.26 -1.24 8.10
CA TRP A 70 2.82 -1.39 8.38
C TRP A 70 2.45 -1.18 9.84
N ASP A 71 3.33 -1.53 10.76
CA ASP A 71 3.07 -1.31 12.19
C ASP A 71 3.13 0.18 12.58
N ASP A 72 3.71 1.00 11.73
CA ASP A 72 3.89 2.43 12.00
C ASP A 72 2.89 3.33 11.26
N VAL A 73 2.03 2.76 10.43
CA VAL A 73 1.05 3.55 9.69
C VAL A 73 -0.15 3.90 10.57
N THR A 74 -0.78 5.04 10.26
CA THR A 74 -1.94 5.51 10.99
C THR A 74 -3.04 5.94 10.02
N ASN A 75 -4.23 6.19 10.54
CA ASN A 75 -5.37 6.69 9.77
C ASN A 75 -5.68 5.83 8.54
N ILE A 76 -5.69 4.52 8.73
CA ILE A 76 -5.99 3.57 7.66
C ILE A 76 -7.45 3.74 7.24
N ASP A 77 -7.65 3.97 5.93
CA ASP A 77 -8.97 4.12 5.34
C ASP A 77 -9.08 3.22 4.10
N TYR A 78 -10.20 2.52 3.98
CA TYR A 78 -10.40 1.58 2.87
C TYR A 78 -11.84 1.46 2.43
#